data_609c05fc08dbf1ab32535f2f4bd5606b
#
_entry.id   609c05fc08dbf1ab32535f2f4bd5606b
#
_cell.length_a   1.000
_cell.length_b   1.000
_cell.length_c   1.000
_cell.angle_alpha   90.00
_cell.angle_beta   90.00
_cell.angle_gamma   90.00
#
_symmetry.space_group_name_H-M   'P 1'
#
loop_
_entity.id
_entity.type
_entity.pdbx_description
1 polymer ?
#
loop_
_entity_poly.entity_id
_entity_poly.type
_entity_poly.pdbx_seq_one_letter_code
_entity_poly.pdbx_strand_id
1 'polypeptide(L)'
;MAAPPPVLGARPYVTVVQYNCLAEGLSGDDAGFDSLPKDEMAWPKRGYELTREIIDADADVVCLQEVDHYHDTFRPALHAQGYDGIYREDEWSPCLKTTDGKLADGVAIFYKREKLELLGMHVPFTPRDVKEPPIEERRDAGKCLVARFRLRGPIDERRGPGWKDYTCAKQDFIVASLHLASAKNEDGVKRRESQALCAMKEILTFKAMSGAGREDRLAPIIVAGDLNAQPHEPAVEVFKKLGLMSCYARHIRAEPLFTTWKIRSGPYKPGEAKMTIDYIFAQHSAFDVYDVLAMPRSDELGPKGLPCRGHPSDHLMLKACLEFVVPVGDP
;
A
#
# COMPACT_ATOMS: atom_id res chain seq x y z
N MET A 1 -6.83 -17.50 -10.50
CA MET A 1 -5.64 -17.97 -11.27
C MET A 1 -4.70 -16.80 -11.41
N ALA A 2 -3.45 -16.93 -10.92
CA ALA A 2 -2.44 -15.90 -11.13
C ALA A 2 -2.17 -15.76 -12.64
N ALA A 3 -2.04 -14.52 -13.13
CA ALA A 3 -1.63 -14.26 -14.49
C ALA A 3 -0.27 -14.93 -14.76
N PRO A 4 -0.05 -15.49 -15.96
CA PRO A 4 1.25 -16.04 -16.29
C PRO A 4 2.33 -14.96 -16.19
N PRO A 5 3.55 -15.32 -15.77
CA PRO A 5 4.64 -14.35 -15.73
C PRO A 5 4.88 -13.76 -17.12
N PRO A 6 5.24 -12.48 -17.23
CA PRO A 6 5.52 -11.83 -18.50
C PRO A 6 6.59 -12.59 -19.28
N VAL A 7 6.41 -12.68 -20.59
CA VAL A 7 7.29 -13.46 -21.49
C VAL A 7 8.71 -12.90 -21.44
N LEU A 8 9.68 -13.77 -21.27
CA LEU A 8 11.12 -13.47 -21.28
C LEU A 8 11.51 -12.70 -22.55
N GLY A 9 11.91 -11.46 -22.39
CA GLY A 9 12.16 -10.45 -23.44
C GLY A 9 11.42 -9.14 -23.21
N ALA A 10 10.51 -9.15 -22.24
CA ALA A 10 9.72 -8.02 -21.80
C ALA A 10 10.55 -7.03 -20.95
N ARG A 11 10.05 -5.80 -20.87
CA ARG A 11 10.60 -4.73 -20.04
C ARG A 11 10.73 -5.16 -18.59
N PRO A 12 11.68 -4.57 -17.82
CA PRO A 12 11.73 -4.79 -16.39
C PRO A 12 10.39 -4.40 -15.75
N TYR A 13 9.97 -5.15 -14.75
CA TYR A 13 8.68 -4.94 -14.08
C TYR A 13 8.78 -5.11 -12.57
N VAL A 14 7.82 -4.53 -11.88
CA VAL A 14 7.61 -4.70 -10.44
C VAL A 14 6.13 -4.96 -10.17
N THR A 15 5.84 -5.92 -9.29
CA THR A 15 4.49 -6.20 -8.81
C THR A 15 4.31 -5.58 -7.43
N VAL A 16 3.21 -4.85 -7.25
CA VAL A 16 2.90 -4.12 -6.01
C VAL A 16 1.54 -4.57 -5.48
N VAL A 17 1.51 -4.90 -4.20
CA VAL A 17 0.28 -5.15 -3.43
C VAL A 17 0.03 -3.96 -2.50
N GLN A 18 -1.23 -3.61 -2.35
CA GLN A 18 -1.77 -2.71 -1.34
C GLN A 18 -2.83 -3.47 -0.54
N TYR A 19 -2.76 -3.44 0.81
CA TYR A 19 -3.74 -4.12 1.64
C TYR A 19 -3.83 -3.49 3.03
N ASN A 20 -5.01 -2.98 3.39
CA ASN A 20 -5.34 -2.67 4.78
C ASN A 20 -5.76 -3.98 5.48
N CYS A 21 -5.02 -4.36 6.53
CA CYS A 21 -5.12 -5.69 7.16
C CYS A 21 -6.22 -5.77 8.23
N LEU A 22 -6.89 -4.68 8.58
CA LEU A 22 -7.78 -4.59 9.74
C LEU A 22 -7.07 -5.04 11.03
N ALA A 23 -6.50 -4.10 11.76
CA ALA A 23 -5.80 -4.38 13.02
C ALA A 23 -6.66 -5.19 14.00
N GLU A 24 -6.05 -6.08 14.79
CA GLU A 24 -6.76 -6.79 15.84
C GLU A 24 -7.45 -5.83 16.80
N GLY A 25 -6.73 -4.77 17.20
CA GLY A 25 -7.27 -3.74 18.07
C GLY A 25 -8.49 -2.99 17.52
N LEU A 26 -8.80 -3.10 16.24
CA LEU A 26 -9.97 -2.50 15.57
C LEU A 26 -11.04 -3.53 15.18
N SER A 27 -10.82 -4.82 15.42
CA SER A 27 -11.69 -5.93 15.03
C SER A 27 -12.39 -6.64 16.19
N GLY A 28 -12.23 -6.14 17.41
CA GLY A 28 -12.84 -6.71 18.61
C GLY A 28 -14.38 -6.69 18.61
N ASP A 29 -15.00 -7.27 19.65
CA ASP A 29 -16.47 -7.42 19.77
C ASP A 29 -17.23 -6.10 19.56
N ASP A 30 -16.70 -4.99 20.05
CA ASP A 30 -17.32 -3.66 19.92
C ASP A 30 -17.25 -3.10 18.49
N ALA A 31 -16.43 -3.68 17.63
CA ALA A 31 -16.34 -3.27 16.22
C ALA A 31 -17.60 -3.65 15.41
N GLY A 32 -18.40 -4.60 15.92
CA GLY A 32 -19.71 -4.97 15.37
C GLY A 32 -19.65 -5.72 14.04
N PHE A 33 -18.58 -6.45 13.78
CA PHE A 33 -18.50 -7.34 12.63
C PHE A 33 -19.23 -8.65 12.94
N ASP A 34 -20.34 -8.90 12.23
CA ASP A 34 -21.16 -10.12 12.34
C ASP A 34 -21.04 -11.03 11.11
N SER A 35 -20.09 -10.72 10.25
CA SER A 35 -19.90 -11.44 8.97
C SER A 35 -19.26 -12.82 9.13
N LEU A 36 -18.40 -12.96 10.14
CA LEU A 36 -17.72 -14.21 10.48
C LEU A 36 -18.00 -14.60 11.93
N PRO A 37 -17.93 -15.90 12.27
CA PRO A 37 -17.89 -16.37 13.66
C PRO A 37 -16.73 -15.73 14.45
N LYS A 38 -16.89 -15.52 15.76
CA LYS A 38 -15.88 -14.89 16.62
C LYS A 38 -14.53 -15.61 16.59
N ASP A 39 -14.53 -16.93 16.53
CA ASP A 39 -13.28 -17.72 16.43
C ASP A 39 -12.57 -17.54 15.09
N GLU A 40 -13.30 -17.23 14.01
CA GLU A 40 -12.73 -16.89 12.69
C GLU A 40 -12.23 -15.44 12.65
N MET A 41 -12.81 -14.54 13.44
CA MET A 41 -12.34 -13.16 13.63
C MET A 41 -11.13 -13.06 14.55
N ALA A 42 -10.90 -14.04 15.41
CA ALA A 42 -9.78 -14.04 16.36
C ALA A 42 -8.42 -14.02 15.64
N TRP A 43 -7.47 -13.24 16.18
CA TRP A 43 -6.21 -12.95 15.51
C TRP A 43 -5.42 -14.19 15.07
N PRO A 44 -5.23 -15.26 15.86
CA PRO A 44 -4.42 -16.38 15.41
C PRO A 44 -4.88 -16.97 14.07
N LYS A 45 -6.20 -17.01 13.83
CA LYS A 45 -6.78 -17.53 12.61
C LYS A 45 -6.74 -16.48 11.49
N ARG A 46 -7.18 -15.27 11.79
CA ARG A 46 -7.21 -14.16 10.83
C ARG A 46 -5.82 -13.73 10.40
N GLY A 47 -4.84 -13.67 11.32
CA GLY A 47 -3.45 -13.37 11.01
C GLY A 47 -2.81 -14.42 10.09
N TYR A 48 -3.13 -15.71 10.28
CA TYR A 48 -2.71 -16.77 9.37
C TYR A 48 -3.30 -16.59 7.96
N GLU A 49 -4.60 -16.33 7.85
CA GLU A 49 -5.26 -16.13 6.54
C GLU A 49 -4.74 -14.87 5.82
N LEU A 50 -4.51 -13.77 6.55
CA LEU A 50 -3.90 -12.54 6.01
C LEU A 50 -2.50 -12.81 5.43
N THR A 51 -1.64 -13.47 6.21
CA THR A 51 -0.28 -13.76 5.76
C THR A 51 -0.28 -14.72 4.58
N ARG A 52 -1.17 -15.71 4.55
CA ARG A 52 -1.34 -16.62 3.42
C ARG A 52 -1.78 -15.90 2.16
N GLU A 53 -2.79 -15.02 2.24
CA GLU A 53 -3.29 -14.25 1.10
C GLU A 53 -2.19 -13.36 0.50
N ILE A 54 -1.38 -12.72 1.37
CA ILE A 54 -0.24 -11.90 0.95
C ILE A 54 0.85 -12.76 0.28
N ILE A 55 1.18 -13.92 0.84
CA ILE A 55 2.18 -14.84 0.29
C ILE A 55 1.71 -15.40 -1.06
N ASP A 56 0.44 -15.79 -1.17
CA ASP A 56 -0.15 -16.31 -2.40
C ASP A 56 -0.20 -15.25 -3.52
N ALA A 57 -0.27 -13.97 -3.16
CA ALA A 57 -0.17 -12.88 -4.12
C ALA A 57 1.22 -12.76 -4.76
N ASP A 58 2.26 -13.25 -4.13
CA ASP A 58 3.64 -13.31 -4.62
C ASP A 58 4.16 -12.00 -5.23
N ALA A 59 3.82 -10.86 -4.61
CA ALA A 59 4.22 -9.54 -5.11
C ALA A 59 5.66 -9.18 -4.72
N ASP A 60 6.31 -8.34 -5.52
CA ASP A 60 7.68 -7.87 -5.25
C ASP A 60 7.74 -6.85 -4.12
N VAL A 61 6.69 -6.02 -4.02
CA VAL A 61 6.49 -5.03 -2.95
C VAL A 61 5.08 -5.19 -2.38
N VAL A 62 4.96 -5.15 -1.06
CA VAL A 62 3.69 -5.27 -0.33
C VAL A 62 3.56 -4.09 0.62
N CYS A 63 2.58 -3.22 0.39
CA CYS A 63 2.25 -2.07 1.22
C CYS A 63 1.04 -2.41 2.10
N LEU A 64 1.24 -2.41 3.40
CA LEU A 64 0.22 -2.78 4.38
C LEU A 64 -0.15 -1.59 5.28
N GLN A 65 -1.43 -1.54 5.67
CA GLN A 65 -1.96 -0.59 6.65
C GLN A 65 -2.68 -1.36 7.76
N GLU A 66 -2.88 -0.68 8.90
CA GLU A 66 -3.44 -1.26 10.11
C GLU A 66 -2.68 -2.53 10.57
N VAL A 67 -1.35 -2.45 10.55
CA VAL A 67 -0.47 -3.54 10.97
C VAL A 67 -0.14 -3.37 12.45
N ASP A 68 -0.73 -4.15 13.32
CA ASP A 68 -0.47 -4.18 14.77
C ASP A 68 0.31 -5.42 15.24
N HIS A 69 0.47 -6.41 14.36
CA HIS A 69 1.24 -7.63 14.57
C HIS A 69 2.46 -7.75 13.65
N TYR A 70 3.18 -6.64 13.46
CA TYR A 70 4.35 -6.62 12.58
C TYR A 70 5.44 -7.59 13.03
N HIS A 71 5.79 -7.58 14.33
CA HIS A 71 6.96 -8.29 14.86
C HIS A 71 6.72 -9.78 15.10
N ASP A 72 5.52 -10.16 15.48
CA ASP A 72 5.17 -11.52 15.90
C ASP A 72 4.47 -12.35 14.82
N THR A 73 3.84 -11.71 13.83
CA THR A 73 3.11 -12.41 12.77
C THR A 73 3.63 -12.08 11.38
N PHE A 74 3.51 -10.83 10.90
CA PHE A 74 3.80 -10.50 9.51
C PHE A 74 5.28 -10.67 9.16
N ARG A 75 6.18 -10.08 9.97
CA ARG A 75 7.61 -10.14 9.70
C ARG A 75 8.16 -11.57 9.67
N PRO A 76 7.93 -12.43 10.67
CA PRO A 76 8.45 -13.80 10.62
C PRO A 76 7.88 -14.61 9.47
N ALA A 77 6.57 -14.51 9.19
CA ALA A 77 5.94 -15.25 8.11
C ALA A 77 6.47 -14.84 6.73
N LEU A 78 6.54 -13.54 6.45
CA LEU A 78 7.02 -13.02 5.16
C LEU A 78 8.54 -13.17 5.00
N HIS A 79 9.31 -13.04 6.09
CA HIS A 79 10.76 -13.28 6.05
C HIS A 79 11.09 -14.71 5.63
N ALA A 80 10.33 -15.69 6.09
CA ALA A 80 10.47 -17.09 5.70
C ALA A 80 10.22 -17.31 4.19
N GLN A 81 9.48 -16.40 3.55
CA GLN A 81 9.18 -16.41 2.10
C GLN A 81 10.11 -15.49 1.27
N GLY A 82 11.23 -15.07 1.84
CA GLY A 82 12.20 -14.26 1.10
C GLY A 82 11.97 -12.74 1.11
N TYR A 83 11.05 -12.25 1.94
CA TYR A 83 10.84 -10.81 2.11
C TYR A 83 11.69 -10.24 3.23
N ASP A 84 12.10 -8.99 3.08
CA ASP A 84 12.45 -8.11 4.18
C ASP A 84 11.38 -7.05 4.34
N GLY A 85 11.31 -6.41 5.52
CA GLY A 85 10.27 -5.44 5.81
C GLY A 85 10.79 -4.23 6.57
N ILE A 86 10.15 -3.09 6.31
CA ILE A 86 10.27 -1.86 7.08
C ILE A 86 8.90 -1.49 7.63
N TYR A 87 8.87 -0.87 8.80
CA TYR A 87 7.65 -0.61 9.55
C TYR A 87 7.70 0.75 10.23
N ARG A 88 6.57 1.45 10.21
CA ARG A 88 6.32 2.63 11.02
C ARG A 88 5.11 2.37 11.90
N GLU A 89 5.36 2.25 13.20
CA GLU A 89 4.33 2.21 14.23
C GLU A 89 3.70 3.59 14.40
N ASP A 90 2.39 3.64 14.63
CA ASP A 90 1.69 4.85 15.00
C ASP A 90 1.58 4.94 16.52
N GLU A 91 2.39 5.77 17.14
CA GLU A 91 2.42 6.00 18.58
C GLU A 91 1.08 6.54 19.14
N TRP A 92 0.19 7.01 18.28
CA TRP A 92 -1.15 7.47 18.61
C TRP A 92 -2.25 6.52 18.12
N SER A 93 -1.88 5.29 17.85
CA SER A 93 -2.79 4.26 17.38
C SER A 93 -4.03 4.14 18.27
N PRO A 94 -5.24 4.12 17.70
CA PRO A 94 -6.45 3.82 18.44
C PRO A 94 -6.43 2.41 19.05
N CYS A 95 -5.66 1.48 18.48
CA CYS A 95 -5.49 0.12 18.99
C CYS A 95 -4.91 0.08 20.39
N LEU A 96 -4.09 1.07 20.78
CA LEU A 96 -3.55 1.15 22.14
C LEU A 96 -4.64 1.22 23.21
N LYS A 97 -5.81 1.79 22.88
CA LYS A 97 -6.94 1.89 23.82
C LYS A 97 -7.69 0.57 23.96
N THR A 98 -7.71 -0.26 22.93
CA THR A 98 -8.45 -1.53 22.90
C THR A 98 -7.59 -2.72 23.30
N THR A 99 -6.27 -2.55 23.31
CA THR A 99 -5.29 -3.60 23.60
C THR A 99 -4.49 -3.35 24.90
N ASP A 100 -4.99 -2.51 25.81
CA ASP A 100 -4.30 -2.14 27.06
C ASP A 100 -2.87 -1.62 26.82
N GLY A 101 -2.66 -0.86 25.75
CA GLY A 101 -1.37 -0.29 25.39
C GLY A 101 -0.35 -1.27 24.81
N LYS A 102 -0.77 -2.47 24.42
CA LYS A 102 0.16 -3.53 23.98
C LYS A 102 0.44 -3.51 22.49
N LEU A 103 -0.56 -3.15 21.67
CA LEU A 103 -0.48 -3.21 20.22
C LEU A 103 -0.83 -1.84 19.64
N ALA A 104 0.12 -1.23 18.97
CA ALA A 104 -0.12 -0.07 18.14
C ALA A 104 -0.17 -0.50 16.66
N ASP A 105 -1.13 -0.02 15.91
CA ASP A 105 -1.13 -0.25 14.47
C ASP A 105 -0.17 0.71 13.75
N GLY A 106 0.19 0.35 12.54
CA GLY A 106 1.07 1.16 11.71
C GLY A 106 0.97 0.83 10.24
N VAL A 107 1.95 1.30 9.48
CA VAL A 107 2.12 1.00 8.06
C VAL A 107 3.43 0.26 7.82
N ALA A 108 3.41 -0.71 6.92
CA ALA A 108 4.59 -1.50 6.57
C ALA A 108 4.81 -1.54 5.06
N ILE A 109 6.06 -1.74 4.66
CA ILE A 109 6.44 -2.11 3.29
C ILE A 109 7.31 -3.36 3.40
N PHE A 110 6.86 -4.47 2.81
CA PHE A 110 7.67 -5.65 2.62
C PHE A 110 8.12 -5.73 1.17
N TYR A 111 9.30 -6.32 0.93
CA TYR A 111 9.87 -6.43 -0.40
C TYR A 111 10.69 -7.71 -0.57
N LYS A 112 10.66 -8.32 -1.75
CA LYS A 112 11.48 -9.50 -2.08
C LYS A 112 12.95 -9.11 -2.15
N ARG A 113 13.77 -9.58 -1.19
CA ARG A 113 15.19 -9.21 -1.08
C ARG A 113 16.07 -9.76 -2.21
N GLU A 114 15.64 -10.81 -2.89
CA GLU A 114 16.35 -11.31 -4.07
C GLU A 114 16.17 -10.43 -5.31
N LYS A 115 15.00 -9.77 -5.44
CA LYS A 115 14.64 -8.93 -6.59
C LYS A 115 14.94 -7.46 -6.37
N LEU A 116 14.87 -7.00 -5.13
CA LEU A 116 14.98 -5.60 -4.77
C LEU A 116 16.09 -5.34 -3.74
N GLU A 117 16.76 -4.22 -3.91
CA GLU A 117 17.70 -3.65 -2.95
C GLU A 117 17.09 -2.41 -2.32
N LEU A 118 16.97 -2.35 -1.00
CA LEU A 118 16.56 -1.14 -0.28
C LEU A 118 17.72 -0.16 -0.23
N LEU A 119 17.59 0.99 -0.87
CA LEU A 119 18.61 2.04 -0.90
C LEU A 119 18.44 3.06 0.22
N GLY A 120 17.23 3.18 0.76
CA GLY A 120 16.93 4.09 1.85
C GLY A 120 15.44 4.13 2.17
N MET A 121 15.13 4.65 3.33
CA MET A 121 13.74 4.84 3.78
C MET A 121 13.58 6.22 4.44
N HIS A 122 12.35 6.71 4.46
CA HIS A 122 11.98 7.96 5.11
C HIS A 122 10.62 7.79 5.80
N VAL A 123 10.58 8.22 7.05
CA VAL A 123 9.37 8.34 7.86
C VAL A 123 9.11 9.81 8.05
N PRO A 124 8.07 10.38 7.43
CA PRO A 124 7.70 11.77 7.65
C PRO A 124 7.44 12.05 9.12
N PHE A 125 8.05 13.10 9.62
CA PHE A 125 7.90 13.51 11.01
C PHE A 125 6.50 14.11 11.23
N THR A 126 5.79 13.63 12.24
CA THR A 126 4.54 14.24 12.72
C THR A 126 4.85 14.94 14.03
N PRO A 127 4.82 16.30 14.08
CA PRO A 127 5.16 17.03 15.31
C PRO A 127 4.20 16.68 16.45
N ARG A 128 4.78 16.34 17.63
CA ARG A 128 4.03 15.91 18.82
C ARG A 128 3.50 17.05 19.69
N ASP A 129 4.17 18.22 19.69
CA ASP A 129 4.07 19.21 20.77
C ASP A 129 3.48 20.56 20.36
N VAL A 130 2.92 20.68 19.18
CA VAL A 130 2.30 21.93 18.77
C VAL A 130 0.81 21.82 19.08
N LYS A 131 0.27 22.71 19.93
CA LYS A 131 -1.18 23.01 19.98
C LYS A 131 -1.64 23.02 18.54
N GLU A 132 -2.59 22.14 18.20
CA GLU A 132 -2.96 21.83 16.83
C GLU A 132 -3.01 23.10 15.98
N PRO A 133 -2.05 23.32 15.08
CA PRO A 133 -2.09 24.47 14.19
C PRO A 133 -3.34 24.34 13.30
N PRO A 134 -3.80 25.44 12.70
CA PRO A 134 -4.84 25.39 11.67
C PRO A 134 -4.53 24.27 10.67
N ILE A 135 -5.55 23.59 10.16
CA ILE A 135 -5.39 22.39 9.29
C ILE A 135 -4.40 22.63 8.15
N GLU A 136 -4.34 23.86 7.65
CA GLU A 136 -3.47 24.34 6.57
C GLU A 136 -1.96 24.37 6.94
N GLU A 137 -1.66 24.45 8.23
CA GLU A 137 -0.27 24.48 8.73
C GLU A 137 0.22 23.14 9.29
N ARG A 138 -0.65 22.14 9.34
CA ARG A 138 -0.29 20.82 9.86
C ARG A 138 0.67 20.12 8.90
N ARG A 139 1.88 19.83 9.36
CA ARG A 139 2.83 18.96 8.66
C ARG A 139 2.51 17.48 8.93
N ASP A 140 1.25 17.12 8.75
CA ASP A 140 0.71 15.78 9.00
C ASP A 140 0.57 15.05 7.66
N ALA A 141 1.47 14.12 7.38
CA ALA A 141 1.43 13.25 6.19
C ALA A 141 0.52 12.02 6.38
N GLY A 142 -0.25 11.97 7.47
CA GLY A 142 -0.93 10.74 7.87
C GLY A 142 0.08 9.67 8.33
N LYS A 143 -0.33 8.41 8.30
CA LYS A 143 0.61 7.30 8.45
C LYS A 143 1.29 7.10 7.09
N CYS A 144 2.52 7.55 6.95
CA CYS A 144 3.29 7.54 5.71
C CYS A 144 4.66 6.88 5.94
N LEU A 145 5.01 5.92 5.11
CA LEU A 145 6.32 5.28 5.07
C LEU A 145 6.81 5.27 3.63
N VAL A 146 8.01 5.79 3.39
CA VAL A 146 8.58 5.91 2.06
C VAL A 146 9.86 5.08 1.96
N ALA A 147 10.03 4.36 0.88
CA ALA A 147 11.23 3.57 0.58
C ALA A 147 11.72 3.82 -0.84
N ARG A 148 13.03 3.82 -1.03
CA ARG A 148 13.67 3.79 -2.34
C ARG A 148 14.27 2.42 -2.58
N PHE A 149 13.91 1.82 -3.69
CA PHE A 149 14.39 0.52 -4.11
C PHE A 149 15.17 0.62 -5.42
N ARG A 150 16.06 -0.34 -5.60
CA ARG A 150 16.70 -0.66 -6.87
C ARG A 150 16.30 -2.06 -7.30
N LEU A 151 15.85 -2.19 -8.55
CA LEU A 151 15.61 -3.49 -9.15
C LEU A 151 16.98 -4.17 -9.36
N ARG A 152 17.14 -5.37 -8.81
CA ARG A 152 18.30 -6.22 -9.09
C ARG A 152 18.12 -6.80 -10.49
N GLY A 153 19.12 -6.61 -11.36
CA GLY A 153 19.11 -7.24 -12.68
C GLY A 153 19.14 -8.76 -12.56
N PRO A 154 18.65 -9.51 -13.54
CA PRO A 154 18.84 -10.96 -13.58
C PRO A 154 20.36 -11.24 -13.56
N ILE A 155 20.80 -12.00 -12.56
CA ILE A 155 22.12 -12.63 -12.59
C ILE A 155 22.00 -13.76 -13.62
N ASP A 156 22.20 -13.46 -14.88
CA ASP A 156 22.30 -14.49 -15.90
C ASP A 156 23.71 -15.06 -15.89
N GLU A 157 23.93 -16.05 -15.04
CA GLU A 157 25.21 -16.76 -14.91
C GLU A 157 25.68 -17.43 -16.24
N ARG A 158 24.81 -17.49 -17.25
CA ARG A 158 25.09 -18.04 -18.58
C ARG A 158 25.74 -17.05 -19.55
N ARG A 159 25.77 -15.75 -19.16
CA ARG A 159 26.34 -14.69 -20.00
C ARG A 159 27.77 -14.37 -19.53
N GLY A 160 28.75 -14.69 -20.35
CA GLY A 160 30.15 -14.48 -20.05
C GLY A 160 30.59 -13.05 -19.76
N PRO A 161 31.80 -12.83 -19.19
CA PRO A 161 32.30 -11.51 -18.84
C PRO A 161 32.46 -10.63 -20.09
N GLY A 162 31.71 -9.59 -20.21
CA GLY A 162 31.75 -8.64 -21.36
C GLY A 162 30.39 -8.18 -21.88
N TRP A 163 29.32 -8.81 -21.45
CA TRP A 163 27.96 -8.39 -21.80
C TRP A 163 27.53 -7.20 -20.91
N LYS A 164 27.53 -6.02 -21.49
CA LYS A 164 26.87 -4.86 -20.86
C LYS A 164 25.39 -4.94 -21.22
N ASP A 165 24.60 -5.42 -20.27
CA ASP A 165 23.14 -5.42 -20.41
C ASP A 165 22.63 -3.99 -20.27
N TYR A 166 22.46 -3.31 -21.40
CA TYR A 166 21.89 -1.96 -21.45
C TYR A 166 20.40 -1.93 -21.02
N THR A 167 19.76 -3.08 -20.88
CA THR A 167 18.34 -3.20 -20.48
C THR A 167 18.13 -3.15 -18.96
N CYS A 168 19.18 -3.31 -18.16
CA CYS A 168 19.14 -3.28 -16.70
C CYS A 168 19.94 -2.11 -16.10
N ALA A 169 20.01 -0.96 -16.77
CA ALA A 169 20.52 0.25 -16.15
C ALA A 169 19.69 0.54 -14.91
N LYS A 170 20.26 0.32 -13.75
CA LYS A 170 19.83 0.66 -12.37
C LYS A 170 18.43 1.32 -12.31
N GLN A 171 17.41 0.49 -12.31
CA GLN A 171 16.02 0.96 -12.23
C GLN A 171 15.70 1.23 -10.76
N ASP A 172 16.00 2.45 -10.31
CA ASP A 172 15.59 2.92 -9.00
C ASP A 172 14.16 3.43 -9.06
N PHE A 173 13.38 3.18 -8.01
CA PHE A 173 12.03 3.69 -7.87
C PHE A 173 11.70 3.92 -6.39
N ILE A 174 10.68 4.74 -6.15
CA ILE A 174 10.21 5.08 -4.81
C ILE A 174 8.83 4.48 -4.62
N VAL A 175 8.62 3.88 -3.45
CA VAL A 175 7.31 3.38 -3.01
C VAL A 175 6.95 4.08 -1.71
N ALA A 176 5.71 4.55 -1.62
CA ALA A 176 5.14 5.06 -0.38
C ALA A 176 3.91 4.24 0.02
N SER A 177 3.87 3.78 1.27
CA SER A 177 2.68 3.20 1.91
C SER A 177 1.99 4.28 2.73
N LEU A 178 0.70 4.52 2.45
CA LEU A 178 -0.09 5.58 3.08
C LEU A 178 -1.33 5.03 3.79
N HIS A 179 -1.69 5.66 4.93
CA HIS A 179 -2.99 5.52 5.55
C HIS A 179 -3.45 6.90 6.04
N LEU A 180 -4.45 7.50 5.38
CA LEU A 180 -4.95 8.82 5.69
C LEU A 180 -6.11 8.78 6.69
N ALA A 181 -6.52 9.95 7.18
CA ALA A 181 -7.54 10.10 8.22
C ALA A 181 -8.90 9.51 7.82
N SER A 182 -9.50 8.70 8.71
CA SER A 182 -10.75 7.96 8.46
C SER A 182 -12.05 8.75 8.67
N ALA A 183 -12.00 9.97 9.20
CA ALA A 183 -13.20 10.77 9.45
C ALA A 183 -13.95 11.07 8.14
N LYS A 184 -15.28 10.88 8.14
CA LYS A 184 -16.12 10.98 6.91
C LYS A 184 -16.86 12.32 6.78
N ASN A 185 -16.69 13.24 7.74
CA ASN A 185 -17.25 14.60 7.69
C ASN A 185 -16.40 15.54 6.81
N GLU A 186 -16.85 16.77 6.62
CA GLU A 186 -16.15 17.78 5.81
C GLU A 186 -14.73 18.07 6.32
N ASP A 187 -14.52 18.10 7.64
CA ASP A 187 -13.18 18.29 8.22
C ASP A 187 -12.27 17.12 7.91
N GLY A 188 -12.80 15.88 7.88
CA GLY A 188 -12.08 14.71 7.45
C GLY A 188 -11.64 14.79 5.98
N VAL A 189 -12.49 15.30 5.09
CA VAL A 189 -12.16 15.54 3.68
C VAL A 189 -11.00 16.53 3.55
N LYS A 190 -11.10 17.68 4.21
CA LYS A 190 -10.04 18.72 4.22
C LYS A 190 -8.75 18.19 4.83
N ARG A 191 -8.84 17.40 5.90
CA ARG A 191 -7.68 16.79 6.55
C ARG A 191 -6.97 15.82 5.61
N ARG A 192 -7.69 14.94 4.91
CA ARG A 192 -7.10 14.01 3.93
C ARG A 192 -6.41 14.73 2.79
N GLU A 193 -7.01 15.82 2.26
CA GLU A 193 -6.38 16.65 1.24
C GLU A 193 -5.06 17.24 1.73
N SER A 194 -5.05 17.84 2.92
CA SER A 194 -3.83 18.37 3.56
C SER A 194 -2.78 17.26 3.78
N GLN A 195 -3.21 16.09 4.26
CA GLN A 195 -2.32 14.95 4.45
C GLN A 195 -1.72 14.45 3.14
N ALA A 196 -2.51 14.38 2.07
CA ALA A 196 -2.04 13.98 0.75
C ALA A 196 -0.98 14.97 0.19
N LEU A 197 -1.24 16.28 0.34
CA LEU A 197 -0.28 17.32 -0.05
C LEU A 197 1.02 17.21 0.74
N CYS A 198 0.93 17.01 2.05
CA CYS A 198 2.08 16.85 2.91
C CYS A 198 2.87 15.57 2.55
N ALA A 199 2.19 14.44 2.39
CA ALA A 199 2.81 13.17 2.00
C ALA A 199 3.57 13.31 0.67
N MET A 200 2.95 13.93 -0.33
CA MET A 200 3.62 14.15 -1.62
C MET A 200 4.82 15.08 -1.51
N LYS A 201 4.75 16.13 -0.70
CA LYS A 201 5.90 16.99 -0.42
C LYS A 201 7.07 16.21 0.21
N GLU A 202 6.77 15.36 1.18
CA GLU A 202 7.78 14.51 1.84
C GLU A 202 8.38 13.50 0.87
N ILE A 203 7.57 12.84 0.04
CA ILE A 203 8.02 11.90 -1.00
C ILE A 203 8.94 12.60 -1.99
N LEU A 204 8.57 13.79 -2.49
CA LEU A 204 9.37 14.55 -3.44
C LEU A 204 10.67 15.06 -2.81
N THR A 205 10.64 15.47 -1.55
CA THR A 205 11.82 15.86 -0.78
C THR A 205 12.77 14.68 -0.61
N PHE A 206 12.26 13.52 -0.20
CA PHE A 206 13.06 12.30 -0.10
C PHE A 206 13.67 11.89 -1.44
N LYS A 207 12.89 11.96 -2.52
CA LYS A 207 13.37 11.72 -3.89
C LYS A 207 14.54 12.63 -4.24
N ALA A 208 14.44 13.92 -3.93
CA ALA A 208 15.50 14.90 -4.22
C ALA A 208 16.77 14.67 -3.41
N MET A 209 16.63 14.27 -2.15
CA MET A 209 17.75 14.07 -1.20
C MET A 209 18.42 12.71 -1.34
N SER A 210 17.69 11.67 -1.70
CA SER A 210 18.19 10.29 -1.78
C SER A 210 18.96 9.98 -3.06
N GLY A 211 19.01 10.91 -4.02
CA GLY A 211 19.74 10.78 -5.28
C GLY A 211 21.14 11.36 -5.21
N ALA A 212 22.18 10.54 -5.32
CA ALA A 212 23.58 11.00 -5.35
C ALA A 212 24.01 11.61 -6.70
N GLY A 213 23.25 11.36 -7.79
CA GLY A 213 23.52 11.80 -9.14
C GLY A 213 22.31 12.38 -9.86
N ARG A 214 22.53 12.96 -11.05
CA ARG A 214 21.45 13.53 -11.88
C ARG A 214 20.41 12.47 -12.28
N GLU A 215 20.86 11.24 -12.58
CA GLU A 215 20.00 10.11 -12.97
C GLU A 215 19.18 9.58 -11.78
N ASP A 216 19.73 9.63 -10.58
CA ASP A 216 19.07 9.17 -9.35
C ASP A 216 17.84 10.04 -8.99
N ARG A 217 17.80 11.30 -9.43
CA ARG A 217 16.64 12.20 -9.25
C ARG A 217 15.44 11.84 -10.12
N LEU A 218 15.62 10.93 -11.06
CA LEU A 218 14.57 10.49 -11.98
C LEU A 218 13.77 9.30 -11.47
N ALA A 219 14.11 8.74 -10.28
CA ALA A 219 13.40 7.59 -9.70
C ALA A 219 11.88 7.80 -9.74
N PRO A 220 11.11 6.98 -10.46
CA PRO A 220 9.67 7.12 -10.54
C PRO A 220 9.01 6.75 -9.21
N ILE A 221 7.77 7.21 -9.02
CA ILE A 221 7.05 7.12 -7.76
C ILE A 221 5.85 6.18 -7.92
N ILE A 222 5.68 5.29 -6.94
CA ILE A 222 4.49 4.48 -6.70
C ILE A 222 3.95 4.87 -5.32
N VAL A 223 2.65 5.12 -5.21
CA VAL A 223 1.97 5.37 -3.95
C VAL A 223 0.88 4.32 -3.79
N ALA A 224 0.93 3.55 -2.71
CA ALA A 224 -0.06 2.52 -2.41
C ALA A 224 -0.62 2.76 -1.00
N GLY A 225 -1.93 2.65 -0.82
CA GLY A 225 -2.49 2.86 0.51
C GLY A 225 -4.00 2.97 0.58
N ASP A 226 -4.48 2.94 1.83
CA ASP A 226 -5.82 3.34 2.20
C ASP A 226 -5.86 4.87 2.39
N LEU A 227 -6.37 5.56 1.39
CA LEU A 227 -6.51 7.01 1.44
C LEU A 227 -7.75 7.46 2.22
N ASN A 228 -8.63 6.53 2.61
CA ASN A 228 -9.92 6.84 3.21
C ASN A 228 -10.75 7.84 2.40
N ALA A 229 -10.37 8.10 1.16
CA ALA A 229 -10.93 9.06 0.22
C ALA A 229 -11.52 8.35 -1.00
N GLN A 230 -12.74 8.70 -1.40
CA GLN A 230 -13.35 8.19 -2.62
C GLN A 230 -12.76 8.86 -3.87
N PRO A 231 -12.93 8.28 -5.08
CA PRO A 231 -12.27 8.74 -6.30
C PRO A 231 -12.49 10.21 -6.68
N HIS A 232 -13.57 10.84 -6.20
CA HIS A 232 -13.93 12.22 -6.46
C HIS A 232 -13.43 13.19 -5.38
N GLU A 233 -12.83 12.71 -4.28
CA GLU A 233 -12.37 13.58 -3.19
C GLU A 233 -11.06 14.31 -3.55
N PRO A 234 -10.85 15.51 -3.00
CA PRO A 234 -9.67 16.34 -3.27
C PRO A 234 -8.34 15.62 -3.00
N ALA A 235 -8.27 14.77 -1.97
CA ALA A 235 -7.06 14.01 -1.65
C ALA A 235 -6.59 13.13 -2.82
N VAL A 236 -7.51 12.51 -3.58
CA VAL A 236 -7.20 11.71 -4.77
C VAL A 236 -6.69 12.58 -5.91
N GLU A 237 -7.27 13.77 -6.08
CA GLU A 237 -6.84 14.72 -7.10
C GLU A 237 -5.42 15.27 -6.88
N VAL A 238 -4.93 15.31 -5.62
CA VAL A 238 -3.53 15.69 -5.33
C VAL A 238 -2.56 14.76 -6.08
N PHE A 239 -2.77 13.45 -6.03
CA PHE A 239 -1.89 12.48 -6.69
C PHE A 239 -1.98 12.60 -8.22
N LYS A 240 -3.18 12.74 -8.76
CA LYS A 240 -3.41 12.88 -10.21
C LYS A 240 -2.73 14.14 -10.79
N LYS A 241 -2.85 15.29 -10.10
CA LYS A 241 -2.20 16.55 -10.50
C LYS A 241 -0.68 16.47 -10.54
N LEU A 242 -0.09 15.55 -9.78
CA LEU A 242 1.36 15.30 -9.76
C LEU A 242 1.80 14.19 -10.71
N GLY A 243 0.94 13.78 -11.64
CA GLY A 243 1.24 12.82 -12.69
C GLY A 243 1.19 11.35 -12.23
N LEU A 244 0.55 11.08 -11.10
CA LEU A 244 0.29 9.72 -10.64
C LEU A 244 -1.12 9.31 -11.08
N MET A 245 -1.27 8.12 -11.65
CA MET A 245 -2.56 7.58 -12.07
C MET A 245 -2.86 6.29 -11.34
N SER A 246 -4.12 6.08 -10.98
CA SER A 246 -4.57 4.79 -10.43
C SER A 246 -4.33 3.68 -11.46
N CYS A 247 -3.70 2.61 -11.01
CA CYS A 247 -3.39 1.46 -11.85
C CYS A 247 -4.67 0.79 -12.37
N TYR A 248 -5.71 0.71 -11.53
CA TYR A 248 -7.00 0.16 -11.94
C TYR A 248 -7.68 1.05 -12.97
N ALA A 249 -7.83 2.34 -12.68
CA ALA A 249 -8.44 3.27 -13.64
C ALA A 249 -7.71 3.30 -14.98
N ARG A 250 -6.38 3.10 -14.97
CA ARG A 250 -5.58 3.05 -16.20
C ARG A 250 -5.76 1.75 -16.97
N HIS A 251 -5.79 0.60 -16.28
CA HIS A 251 -5.84 -0.72 -16.90
C HIS A 251 -7.25 -1.10 -17.37
N ILE A 252 -8.24 -1.03 -16.47
CA ILE A 252 -9.62 -1.44 -16.75
C ILE A 252 -10.55 -0.27 -17.09
N ARG A 253 -10.01 0.97 -17.20
CA ARG A 253 -10.75 2.20 -17.52
C ARG A 253 -11.78 2.64 -16.48
N ALA A 254 -11.71 2.09 -15.28
CA ALA A 254 -12.55 2.44 -14.14
C ALA A 254 -11.85 2.13 -12.83
N GLU A 255 -12.22 2.82 -11.75
CA GLU A 255 -11.86 2.37 -10.42
C GLU A 255 -12.71 1.14 -10.04
N PRO A 256 -12.25 0.28 -9.11
CA PRO A 256 -13.07 -0.78 -8.55
C PRO A 256 -14.40 -0.22 -8.03
N LEU A 257 -15.47 -1.00 -8.11
CA LEU A 257 -16.76 -0.59 -7.56
C LEU A 257 -16.70 -0.38 -6.04
N PHE A 258 -15.82 -1.11 -5.38
CA PHE A 258 -15.48 -0.96 -3.97
C PHE A 258 -14.15 -1.65 -3.68
N THR A 259 -13.45 -1.16 -2.67
CA THR A 259 -12.25 -1.78 -2.08
C THR A 259 -12.47 -2.13 -0.61
N THR A 260 -13.52 -1.60 -0.01
CA THR A 260 -14.00 -1.96 1.33
C THR A 260 -15.53 -2.12 1.32
N TRP A 261 -16.01 -3.12 2.04
CA TRP A 261 -17.45 -3.32 2.22
C TRP A 261 -17.74 -3.85 3.62
N LYS A 262 -18.17 -2.94 4.50
CA LYS A 262 -18.40 -3.19 5.92
C LYS A 262 -19.88 -3.16 6.22
N ILE A 263 -20.37 -4.19 6.91
CA ILE A 263 -21.69 -4.21 7.52
C ILE A 263 -21.50 -4.42 9.02
N ARG A 264 -21.87 -3.44 9.81
CA ARG A 264 -21.64 -3.43 11.27
C ARG A 264 -22.94 -3.24 12.03
N SER A 265 -23.09 -4.00 13.14
CA SER A 265 -24.24 -3.94 14.04
C SER A 265 -23.93 -3.32 15.41
N GLY A 266 -22.66 -3.13 15.73
CA GLY A 266 -22.19 -2.64 17.04
C GLY A 266 -22.45 -1.15 17.30
N PRO A 267 -22.14 -0.66 18.51
CA PRO A 267 -22.37 0.72 18.93
C PRO A 267 -21.50 1.73 18.14
N TYR A 268 -20.42 1.28 17.54
CA TYR A 268 -19.52 2.11 16.74
C TYR A 268 -19.85 2.00 15.25
N LYS A 269 -20.32 3.13 14.67
CA LYS A 269 -20.59 3.28 13.22
C LYS A 269 -21.46 2.14 12.65
N PRO A 270 -22.67 1.89 13.18
CA PRO A 270 -23.56 0.86 12.65
C PRO A 270 -23.98 1.20 11.21
N GLY A 271 -24.30 0.16 10.42
CA GLY A 271 -24.78 0.28 9.07
C GLY A 271 -23.84 -0.29 8.03
N GLU A 272 -24.18 -0.07 6.77
CA GLU A 272 -23.42 -0.52 5.61
C GLU A 272 -22.53 0.62 5.09
N ALA A 273 -21.27 0.30 4.81
CA ALA A 273 -20.33 1.19 4.13
C ALA A 273 -19.62 0.40 3.02
N LYS A 274 -19.86 0.81 1.77
CA LYS A 274 -19.27 0.22 0.57
C LYS A 274 -18.61 1.31 -0.26
N MET A 275 -17.29 1.31 -0.34
CA MET A 275 -16.53 2.46 -0.88
C MET A 275 -15.26 1.99 -1.58
N THR A 276 -14.80 2.79 -2.53
CA THR A 276 -13.46 2.68 -3.11
C THR A 276 -12.57 3.72 -2.44
N ILE A 277 -11.64 3.28 -1.60
CA ILE A 277 -10.77 4.14 -0.79
C ILE A 277 -9.31 3.68 -0.77
N ASP A 278 -9.03 2.54 -1.38
CA ASP A 278 -7.69 1.94 -1.49
C ASP A 278 -7.20 2.07 -2.92
N TYR A 279 -5.92 2.40 -3.08
CA TYR A 279 -5.35 2.69 -4.39
C TYR A 279 -3.90 2.20 -4.51
N ILE A 280 -3.52 1.88 -5.75
CA ILE A 280 -2.14 1.83 -6.22
C ILE A 280 -2.02 2.88 -7.31
N PHE A 281 -1.33 3.97 -7.01
CA PHE A 281 -0.98 5.02 -7.97
C PHE A 281 0.43 4.82 -8.47
N ALA A 282 0.64 4.97 -9.77
CA ALA A 282 1.97 4.93 -10.37
C ALA A 282 2.19 6.16 -11.27
N GLN A 283 3.43 6.64 -11.34
CA GLN A 283 3.82 7.73 -12.22
C GLN A 283 3.64 7.30 -13.67
N HIS A 284 2.65 7.87 -14.35
CA HIS A 284 2.17 7.40 -15.67
C HIS A 284 3.20 7.55 -16.80
N SER A 285 4.15 8.47 -16.65
CA SER A 285 5.24 8.67 -17.62
C SER A 285 6.38 7.64 -17.50
N ALA A 286 6.38 6.85 -16.41
CA ALA A 286 7.46 5.92 -16.10
C ALA A 286 7.03 4.46 -16.01
N PHE A 287 5.72 4.22 -15.88
CA PHE A 287 5.16 2.89 -15.77
C PHE A 287 4.00 2.67 -16.74
N ASP A 288 3.98 1.51 -17.38
CA ASP A 288 2.80 0.94 -18.00
C ASP A 288 2.17 -0.08 -17.05
N VAL A 289 0.84 -0.10 -16.95
CA VAL A 289 0.13 -1.10 -16.14
C VAL A 289 -0.13 -2.31 -17.01
N TYR A 290 0.61 -3.39 -16.75
CA TYR A 290 0.50 -4.64 -17.50
C TYR A 290 -0.74 -5.43 -17.07
N ASP A 291 -0.98 -5.53 -15.76
CA ASP A 291 -2.09 -6.30 -15.20
C ASP A 291 -2.48 -5.78 -13.81
N VAL A 292 -3.73 -6.04 -13.41
CA VAL A 292 -4.24 -5.79 -12.07
C VAL A 292 -5.02 -7.00 -11.57
N LEU A 293 -5.01 -7.24 -10.26
CA LEU A 293 -5.83 -8.29 -9.64
C LEU A 293 -7.31 -8.00 -9.86
N ALA A 294 -8.03 -8.97 -10.43
CA ALA A 294 -9.48 -8.86 -10.60
C ALA A 294 -10.16 -8.75 -9.23
N MET A 295 -11.03 -7.75 -9.08
CA MET A 295 -11.78 -7.55 -7.85
C MET A 295 -12.97 -8.51 -7.79
N PRO A 296 -13.27 -9.12 -6.64
CA PRO A 296 -14.43 -9.98 -6.48
C PRO A 296 -15.73 -9.18 -6.62
N ARG A 297 -16.76 -9.82 -7.12
CA ARG A 297 -18.10 -9.25 -7.16
C ARG A 297 -18.79 -9.41 -5.79
N SER A 298 -19.80 -8.58 -5.54
CA SER A 298 -20.53 -8.59 -4.27
C SER A 298 -21.21 -9.93 -3.96
N ASP A 299 -21.67 -10.63 -5.00
CA ASP A 299 -22.31 -11.95 -4.87
C ASP A 299 -21.32 -13.06 -4.51
N GLU A 300 -20.03 -12.88 -4.81
CA GLU A 300 -18.95 -13.80 -4.44
C GLU A 300 -18.52 -13.65 -2.96
N LEU A 301 -18.69 -12.46 -2.37
CA LEU A 301 -18.36 -12.17 -0.97
C LEU A 301 -19.47 -12.52 0.03
N GLY A 302 -20.68 -12.76 -0.48
CA GLY A 302 -21.82 -13.06 0.34
C GLY A 302 -22.55 -11.82 0.92
N PRO A 303 -23.67 -12.01 1.63
CA PRO A 303 -24.59 -10.93 1.97
C PRO A 303 -24.16 -10.05 3.15
N LYS A 304 -23.12 -10.45 3.87
CA LYS A 304 -22.67 -9.76 5.09
C LYS A 304 -21.44 -8.89 4.88
N GLY A 305 -20.97 -8.74 3.62
CA GLY A 305 -19.77 -7.98 3.31
C GLY A 305 -18.49 -8.60 3.86
N LEU A 306 -17.52 -7.76 4.18
CA LEU A 306 -16.19 -8.12 4.67
C LEU A 306 -16.04 -7.83 6.19
N PRO A 307 -15.16 -8.56 6.91
CA PRO A 307 -14.42 -9.73 6.46
C PRO A 307 -15.33 -10.92 6.13
N CYS A 308 -14.89 -11.81 5.25
CA CYS A 308 -15.60 -13.04 4.95
C CYS A 308 -14.60 -14.19 4.71
N ARG A 309 -15.09 -15.43 4.55
CA ARG A 309 -14.21 -16.58 4.27
C ARG A 309 -13.42 -16.35 2.99
N GLY A 310 -12.10 -16.44 3.07
CA GLY A 310 -11.18 -16.17 1.96
C GLY A 310 -10.79 -14.69 1.81
N HIS A 311 -11.39 -13.78 2.59
CA HIS A 311 -11.03 -12.35 2.66
C HIS A 311 -11.04 -11.89 4.13
N PRO A 312 -9.92 -12.05 4.84
CA PRO A 312 -9.85 -11.88 6.30
C PRO A 312 -9.83 -10.41 6.78
N SER A 313 -9.78 -9.44 5.88
CA SER A 313 -9.88 -8.01 6.17
C SER A 313 -11.24 -7.45 5.75
N ASP A 314 -11.64 -6.30 6.30
CA ASP A 314 -12.77 -5.50 5.84
C ASP A 314 -12.44 -4.65 4.60
N HIS A 315 -11.21 -4.79 4.08
CA HIS A 315 -10.75 -4.30 2.80
C HIS A 315 -10.39 -5.46 1.86
N LEU A 316 -10.38 -5.19 0.57
CA LEU A 316 -9.89 -6.10 -0.47
C LEU A 316 -8.44 -5.76 -0.82
N MET A 317 -7.63 -6.79 -1.00
CA MET A 317 -6.27 -6.63 -1.49
C MET A 317 -6.27 -6.16 -2.94
N LEU A 318 -5.49 -5.12 -3.24
CA LEU A 318 -5.20 -4.70 -4.60
C LEU A 318 -3.81 -5.19 -5.01
N LYS A 319 -3.66 -5.54 -6.29
CA LYS A 319 -2.35 -5.87 -6.88
C LYS A 319 -2.24 -5.29 -8.27
N ALA A 320 -1.09 -4.74 -8.61
CA ALA A 320 -0.76 -4.27 -9.95
C ALA A 320 0.61 -4.78 -10.39
N CYS A 321 0.73 -5.13 -11.66
CA CYS A 321 2.00 -5.41 -12.35
C CYS A 321 2.35 -4.19 -13.20
N LEU A 322 3.50 -3.59 -12.92
CA LEU A 322 3.97 -2.34 -13.52
C LEU A 322 5.25 -2.60 -14.32
N GLU A 323 5.19 -2.38 -15.62
CA GLU A 323 6.36 -2.40 -16.49
C GLU A 323 7.01 -1.02 -16.54
N PHE A 324 8.33 -0.96 -16.40
CA PHE A 324 9.06 0.29 -16.58
C PHE A 324 9.04 0.73 -18.05
N VAL A 325 8.60 1.95 -18.30
CA VAL A 325 8.74 2.58 -19.62
C VAL A 325 10.21 2.93 -19.79
N VAL A 326 10.91 2.20 -20.65
CA VAL A 326 12.28 2.55 -21.04
C VAL A 326 12.18 3.81 -21.87
N PRO A 327 12.86 4.91 -21.53
CA PRO A 327 12.95 6.05 -22.44
C PRO A 327 13.51 5.52 -23.78
N VAL A 328 12.77 5.74 -24.86
CA VAL A 328 13.32 5.53 -26.19
C VAL A 328 14.48 6.52 -26.29
N GLY A 329 15.71 6.00 -26.12
CA GLY A 329 16.91 6.81 -26.27
C GLY A 329 16.85 7.45 -27.65
N ASP A 330 17.05 8.76 -27.70
CA ASP A 330 17.37 9.40 -28.97
C ASP A 330 18.54 8.63 -29.59
N PRO A 331 18.45 8.30 -30.89
CA PRO A 331 19.46 7.53 -31.60
C PRO A 331 20.82 8.23 -31.63
#